data_24795ac90c62117030db410f1bc259c0
#
_entry.id   24795ac90c62117030db410f1bc259c0
#
_cell.length_a   1.000
_cell.length_b   1.000
_cell.length_c   1.000
_cell.angle_alpha   90.00
_cell.angle_beta   90.00
_cell.angle_gamma   90.00
#
_symmetry.space_group_name_H-M   'P 1'
#
loop_
_entity.id
_entity.type
_entity.pdbx_description
1 polymer ?
#
loop_
_entity_poly.entity_id
_entity_poly.type
_entity_poly.pdbx_seq_one_letter_code
_entity_poly.pdbx_strand_id
1 'polypeptide(L)'
;MGEQLLSLDDALARMLAGVVPLPVEQVGVDDAVGRVLAEPLAARLTLPPWDNTAMDGFAVRSADVATASAGQPVTLRVVGEVAAGYAPSARVEPGTAVRILTGAMLPEGADAVVPV
;
A
#
# COMPACT_ATOMS: atom_id res chain seq x y z
N MET A 1 57.79 12.61 -18.80
CA MET A 1 56.67 13.12 -17.99
C MET A 1 55.53 12.13 -18.22
N GLY A 2 55.21 11.28 -17.22
CA GLY A 2 54.10 10.35 -17.37
C GLY A 2 52.77 11.11 -17.31
N GLU A 3 51.91 10.91 -18.29
CA GLU A 3 50.52 11.37 -18.21
C GLU A 3 49.85 10.66 -17.05
N GLN A 4 49.48 11.42 -16.02
CA GLN A 4 48.70 10.89 -14.92
C GLN A 4 47.28 10.72 -15.39
N LEU A 5 46.83 9.47 -15.55
CA LEU A 5 45.47 9.16 -15.90
C LEU A 5 44.49 9.69 -14.82
N LEU A 6 43.42 10.29 -15.24
CA LEU A 6 42.35 10.72 -14.33
C LEU A 6 41.68 9.51 -13.69
N SER A 7 41.26 9.64 -12.43
CA SER A 7 40.31 8.70 -11.85
C SER A 7 38.96 8.75 -12.60
N LEU A 8 38.16 7.71 -12.51
CA LEU A 8 36.82 7.69 -13.12
C LEU A 8 35.95 8.84 -12.59
N ASP A 9 35.99 9.07 -11.28
CA ASP A 9 35.22 10.12 -10.62
C ASP A 9 35.65 11.52 -11.06
N ASP A 10 36.96 11.77 -11.19
CA ASP A 10 37.48 13.05 -11.70
C ASP A 10 37.12 13.27 -13.17
N ALA A 11 37.16 12.22 -13.98
CA ALA A 11 36.75 12.29 -15.38
C ALA A 11 35.27 12.63 -15.49
N LEU A 12 34.41 11.94 -14.74
CA LEU A 12 32.96 12.18 -14.70
C LEU A 12 32.64 13.59 -14.20
N ALA A 13 33.28 14.04 -13.12
CA ALA A 13 33.10 15.39 -12.60
C ALA A 13 33.46 16.46 -13.64
N ARG A 14 34.58 16.27 -14.40
CA ARG A 14 34.99 17.19 -15.48
C ARG A 14 33.99 17.17 -16.65
N MET A 15 33.49 16.02 -17.04
CA MET A 15 32.51 15.90 -18.11
C MET A 15 31.20 16.61 -17.76
N LEU A 16 30.76 16.50 -16.50
CA LEU A 16 29.50 17.09 -16.05
C LEU A 16 29.61 18.57 -15.65
N ALA A 17 30.80 19.10 -15.44
CA ALA A 17 31.01 20.49 -14.98
C ALA A 17 30.41 21.56 -15.90
N GLY A 18 30.24 21.25 -17.21
CA GLY A 18 29.64 22.15 -18.19
C GLY A 18 28.19 21.84 -18.53
N VAL A 19 27.60 20.83 -17.90
CA VAL A 19 26.22 20.42 -18.17
C VAL A 19 25.25 21.30 -17.38
N VAL A 20 24.41 22.04 -18.06
CA VAL A 20 23.36 22.87 -17.47
C VAL A 20 22.02 22.18 -17.69
N PRO A 21 21.19 22.00 -16.65
CA PRO A 21 19.83 21.47 -16.82
C PRO A 21 19.03 22.30 -17.81
N LEU A 22 18.19 21.64 -18.61
CA LEU A 22 17.24 22.31 -19.48
C LEU A 22 16.24 23.13 -18.65
N PRO A 23 15.68 24.22 -19.21
CA PRO A 23 14.64 24.99 -18.53
C PRO A 23 13.42 24.11 -18.23
N VAL A 24 12.77 24.41 -17.10
CA VAL A 24 11.53 23.74 -16.69
C VAL A 24 10.38 24.22 -17.54
N GLU A 25 9.52 23.29 -17.96
CA GLU A 25 8.27 23.58 -18.68
C GLU A 25 7.08 22.83 -18.04
N GLN A 26 5.89 23.34 -18.21
CA GLN A 26 4.65 22.65 -17.85
C GLN A 26 4.07 21.97 -19.08
N VAL A 27 3.75 20.68 -18.93
CA VAL A 27 3.19 19.86 -20.01
C VAL A 27 1.98 19.10 -19.51
N GLY A 28 1.09 18.70 -20.40
CA GLY A 28 0.00 17.79 -20.09
C GLY A 28 0.52 16.41 -19.67
N VAL A 29 -0.26 15.66 -18.87
CA VAL A 29 0.12 14.33 -18.39
C VAL A 29 0.42 13.39 -19.56
N ASP A 30 -0.36 13.46 -20.63
CA ASP A 30 -0.19 12.62 -21.83
C ASP A 30 1.14 12.92 -22.57
N ASP A 31 1.64 14.14 -22.47
CA ASP A 31 2.89 14.60 -23.08
C ASP A 31 4.11 14.42 -22.14
N ALA A 32 3.89 13.94 -20.92
CA ALA A 32 4.93 13.79 -19.90
C ALA A 32 5.79 12.53 -20.07
N VAL A 33 5.37 11.59 -20.90
CA VAL A 33 6.10 10.34 -21.12
C VAL A 33 7.50 10.61 -21.67
N GLY A 34 8.52 10.04 -21.02
CA GLY A 34 9.93 10.23 -21.39
C GLY A 34 10.57 11.52 -20.86
N ARG A 35 9.85 12.34 -20.11
CA ARG A 35 10.37 13.55 -19.47
C ARG A 35 10.82 13.28 -18.03
N VAL A 36 11.66 14.15 -17.51
CA VAL A 36 12.17 14.10 -16.14
C VAL A 36 11.43 15.15 -15.31
N LEU A 37 10.91 14.76 -14.15
CA LEU A 37 10.30 15.69 -13.21
C LEU A 37 11.32 16.70 -12.70
N ALA A 38 10.99 17.99 -12.81
CA ALA A 38 11.82 19.07 -12.29
C ALA A 38 11.74 19.22 -10.77
N GLU A 39 10.62 18.79 -10.17
CA GLU A 39 10.36 18.83 -8.75
C GLU A 39 9.80 17.49 -8.26
N PRO A 40 10.06 17.11 -7.00
CA PRO A 40 9.44 15.93 -6.40
C PRO A 40 7.92 16.03 -6.43
N LEU A 41 7.24 14.96 -6.87
CA LEU A 41 5.79 14.85 -6.85
C LEU A 41 5.35 14.02 -5.66
N ALA A 42 4.50 14.57 -4.81
CA ALA A 42 3.87 13.86 -3.71
C ALA A 42 2.40 13.57 -4.03
N ALA A 43 1.96 12.34 -3.77
CA ALA A 43 0.56 11.99 -3.87
C ALA A 43 -0.27 12.79 -2.84
N ARG A 44 -1.43 13.29 -3.27
CA ARG A 44 -2.36 14.04 -2.38
C ARG A 44 -3.21 13.12 -1.51
N LEU A 45 -3.32 11.86 -1.88
CA LEU A 45 -4.10 10.84 -1.18
C LEU A 45 -3.21 9.63 -0.91
N THR A 46 -3.36 9.04 0.27
CA THR A 46 -2.78 7.73 0.58
C THR A 46 -3.62 6.66 -0.11
N LEU A 47 -2.95 5.68 -0.75
CA LEU A 47 -3.61 4.53 -1.37
C LEU A 47 -3.07 3.24 -0.74
N PRO A 48 -3.96 2.35 -0.32
CA PRO A 48 -5.41 2.50 -0.24
C PRO A 48 -5.83 3.57 0.79
N PRO A 49 -7.00 4.24 0.60
CA PRO A 49 -7.44 5.33 1.48
C PRO A 49 -8.04 4.84 2.82
N TRP A 50 -8.14 3.54 3.01
CA TRP A 50 -8.60 2.86 4.22
C TRP A 50 -7.87 1.53 4.41
N ASP A 51 -7.95 0.96 5.60
CA ASP A 51 -7.46 -0.38 5.88
C ASP A 51 -8.33 -1.39 5.14
N ASN A 52 -7.69 -2.25 4.35
CA ASN A 52 -8.33 -3.31 3.57
C ASN A 52 -7.66 -4.67 3.80
N THR A 53 -8.36 -5.74 3.43
CA THR A 53 -7.80 -7.08 3.49
C THR A 53 -7.11 -7.46 2.17
N ALA A 54 -6.01 -8.20 2.28
CA ALA A 54 -5.34 -8.84 1.14
C ALA A 54 -5.85 -10.27 0.88
N MET A 55 -6.80 -10.78 1.68
CA MET A 55 -7.25 -12.18 1.66
C MET A 55 -8.76 -12.27 1.83
N ASP A 56 -9.36 -13.30 1.23
CA ASP A 56 -10.72 -13.70 1.53
C ASP A 56 -10.76 -14.42 2.88
N GLY A 57 -11.80 -14.14 3.67
CA GLY A 57 -11.89 -14.72 5.02
C GLY A 57 -12.98 -14.11 5.86
N PHE A 58 -12.71 -14.05 7.16
CA PHE A 58 -13.60 -13.46 8.15
C PHE A 58 -12.86 -12.39 8.96
N ALA A 59 -13.38 -11.18 8.92
CA ALA A 59 -12.94 -10.10 9.79
C ALA A 59 -13.46 -10.35 11.21
N VAL A 60 -12.56 -10.38 12.18
CA VAL A 60 -12.82 -10.76 13.55
C VAL A 60 -12.09 -9.83 14.52
N ARG A 61 -12.39 -9.95 15.79
CA ARG A 61 -11.53 -9.44 16.87
C ARG A 61 -10.51 -10.52 17.22
N SER A 62 -9.24 -10.19 17.19
CA SER A 62 -8.15 -11.10 17.54
C SER A 62 -8.33 -11.72 18.93
N ALA A 63 -8.86 -10.94 19.87
CA ALA A 63 -9.15 -11.41 21.24
C ALA A 63 -10.17 -12.56 21.27
N ASP A 64 -11.13 -12.60 20.35
CA ASP A 64 -12.19 -13.62 20.32
C ASP A 64 -11.66 -14.97 19.76
N VAL A 65 -10.54 -14.96 19.04
CA VAL A 65 -9.93 -16.16 18.44
C VAL A 65 -8.58 -16.53 19.04
N ALA A 66 -8.10 -15.77 20.03
CA ALA A 66 -6.77 -15.94 20.62
C ALA A 66 -6.51 -17.34 21.19
N THR A 67 -7.56 -18.05 21.64
CA THR A 67 -7.47 -19.41 22.20
C THR A 67 -7.85 -20.49 21.20
N ALA A 68 -8.20 -20.13 19.95
CA ALA A 68 -8.63 -21.09 18.95
C ALA A 68 -7.48 -22.03 18.54
N SER A 69 -7.78 -23.32 18.45
CA SER A 69 -6.86 -24.35 17.97
C SER A 69 -7.63 -25.48 17.30
N ALA A 70 -6.93 -26.40 16.60
CA ALA A 70 -7.54 -27.56 15.99
C ALA A 70 -8.30 -28.44 17.00
N GLY A 71 -7.83 -28.52 18.28
CA GLY A 71 -8.48 -29.26 19.35
C GLY A 71 -9.51 -28.45 20.16
N GLN A 72 -9.55 -27.14 19.96
CA GLN A 72 -10.43 -26.21 20.67
C GLN A 72 -10.90 -25.09 19.73
N PRO A 73 -11.82 -25.40 18.80
CA PRO A 73 -12.35 -24.39 17.89
C PRO A 73 -13.22 -23.37 18.63
N VAL A 74 -13.17 -22.12 18.14
CA VAL A 74 -14.06 -21.04 18.59
C VAL A 74 -15.14 -20.85 17.54
N THR A 75 -16.39 -20.70 17.97
CA THR A 75 -17.50 -20.40 17.09
C THR A 75 -17.87 -18.93 17.17
N LEU A 76 -17.89 -18.25 16.02
CA LEU A 76 -18.31 -16.86 15.89
C LEU A 76 -19.56 -16.78 15.02
N ARG A 77 -20.46 -15.85 15.35
CA ARG A 77 -21.66 -15.60 14.56
C ARG A 77 -21.34 -14.64 13.42
N VAL A 78 -21.51 -15.06 12.17
CA VAL A 78 -21.36 -14.19 11.00
C VAL A 78 -22.55 -13.24 10.91
N VAL A 79 -22.28 -11.93 10.95
CA VAL A 79 -23.29 -10.86 11.00
C VAL A 79 -23.40 -10.05 9.71
N GLY A 80 -22.56 -10.32 8.73
CA GLY A 80 -22.59 -9.63 7.43
C GLY A 80 -21.50 -10.10 6.50
N GLU A 81 -21.48 -9.50 5.32
CA GLU A 81 -20.45 -9.70 4.29
C GLU A 81 -20.06 -8.36 3.70
N VAL A 82 -18.79 -8.17 3.36
CA VAL A 82 -18.29 -7.00 2.65
C VAL A 82 -17.36 -7.41 1.51
N ALA A 83 -17.61 -6.85 0.33
CA ALA A 83 -16.79 -7.02 -0.87
C ALA A 83 -16.03 -5.72 -1.19
N ALA A 84 -15.00 -5.83 -2.04
CA ALA A 84 -14.26 -4.68 -2.55
C ALA A 84 -15.20 -3.67 -3.23
N GLY A 85 -14.98 -2.38 -2.95
CA GLY A 85 -15.81 -1.29 -3.50
C GLY A 85 -17.07 -0.98 -2.71
N TYR A 86 -17.37 -1.73 -1.64
CA TYR A 86 -18.51 -1.48 -0.77
C TYR A 86 -18.06 -1.12 0.63
N ALA A 87 -18.80 -0.22 1.29
CA ALA A 87 -18.61 0.07 2.69
C ALA A 87 -19.20 -1.07 3.55
N PRO A 88 -18.56 -1.48 4.66
CA PRO A 88 -19.12 -2.44 5.58
C PRO A 88 -20.47 -1.95 6.14
N SER A 89 -21.49 -2.80 6.10
CA SER A 89 -22.82 -2.52 6.67
C SER A 89 -22.99 -3.01 8.11
N ALA A 90 -22.04 -3.81 8.59
CA ALA A 90 -22.02 -4.36 9.95
C ALA A 90 -20.68 -4.07 10.60
N ARG A 91 -20.69 -3.91 11.94
CA ARG A 91 -19.47 -3.86 12.77
C ARG A 91 -19.22 -5.22 13.42
N VAL A 92 -17.97 -5.47 13.75
CA VAL A 92 -17.57 -6.66 14.49
C VAL A 92 -17.63 -6.38 15.99
N GLU A 93 -18.49 -7.12 16.69
CA GLU A 93 -18.64 -7.09 18.14
C GLU A 93 -18.10 -8.39 18.78
N PRO A 94 -17.94 -8.46 20.13
CA PRO A 94 -17.53 -9.70 20.77
C PRO A 94 -18.37 -10.91 20.34
N GLY A 95 -17.71 -12.00 19.96
CA GLY A 95 -18.36 -13.23 19.49
C GLY A 95 -18.97 -13.17 18.09
N THR A 96 -18.65 -12.12 17.30
CA THR A 96 -19.13 -11.99 15.92
C THR A 96 -18.01 -11.92 14.89
N ALA A 97 -18.34 -12.17 13.62
CA ALA A 97 -17.48 -12.04 12.47
C ALA A 97 -18.23 -11.43 11.28
N VAL A 98 -17.51 -10.78 10.38
CA VAL A 98 -18.03 -10.36 9.08
C VAL A 98 -17.25 -11.07 8.00
N ARG A 99 -17.93 -11.72 7.06
CA ARG A 99 -17.24 -12.28 5.89
C ARG A 99 -16.65 -11.14 5.06
N ILE A 100 -15.39 -11.29 4.69
CA ILE A 100 -14.65 -10.23 3.99
C ILE A 100 -13.94 -10.80 2.76
N LEU A 101 -14.00 -10.08 1.65
CA LEU A 101 -13.35 -10.47 0.40
C LEU A 101 -12.16 -9.56 0.12
N THR A 102 -11.18 -10.08 -0.60
CA THR A 102 -9.94 -9.38 -0.97
C THR A 102 -10.22 -7.98 -1.50
N GLY A 103 -9.49 -6.99 -0.99
CA GLY A 103 -9.64 -5.57 -1.33
C GLY A 103 -10.78 -4.84 -0.60
N ALA A 104 -11.61 -5.56 0.17
CA ALA A 104 -12.69 -4.93 0.94
C ALA A 104 -12.15 -4.16 2.16
N MET A 105 -12.86 -3.09 2.50
CA MET A 105 -12.59 -2.28 3.69
C MET A 105 -12.82 -3.11 4.96
N LEU A 106 -11.89 -3.00 5.91
CA LEU A 106 -12.02 -3.67 7.20
C LEU A 106 -13.19 -3.08 8.00
N PRO A 107 -14.16 -3.92 8.46
CA PRO A 107 -15.27 -3.45 9.27
C PRO A 107 -14.81 -2.86 10.60
N GLU A 108 -15.55 -1.87 11.09
CA GLU A 108 -15.30 -1.31 12.42
C GLU A 108 -15.36 -2.41 13.49
N GLY A 109 -14.42 -2.37 14.42
CA GLY A 109 -14.29 -3.33 15.51
C GLY A 109 -13.48 -4.58 15.20
N ALA A 110 -13.17 -4.85 13.91
CA ALA A 110 -12.23 -5.90 13.54
C ALA A 110 -10.79 -5.39 13.62
N ASP A 111 -9.88 -6.26 14.05
CA ASP A 111 -8.43 -6.01 14.09
C ASP A 111 -7.63 -7.17 13.47
N ALA A 112 -8.32 -8.19 12.97
CA ALA A 112 -7.72 -9.34 12.29
C ALA A 112 -8.64 -9.92 11.21
N VAL A 113 -8.03 -10.62 10.25
CA VAL A 113 -8.74 -11.43 9.25
C VAL A 113 -8.25 -12.88 9.35
N VAL A 114 -9.19 -13.80 9.56
CA VAL A 114 -8.92 -15.24 9.50
C VAL A 114 -9.20 -15.70 8.07
N PRO A 115 -8.19 -16.13 7.31
CA PRO A 115 -8.36 -16.55 5.91
C PRO A 115 -9.11 -17.89 5.81
N VAL A 116 -9.76 -18.11 4.68
CA VAL A 116 -10.46 -19.37 4.31
C VAL A 116 -9.74 -20.06 3.16
#